data_1bf0aaa1db61652b089e632dad0901a5
#
_entry.id   1bf0aaa1db61652b089e632dad0901a5
#
_cell.length_a   1.000
_cell.length_b   1.000
_cell.length_c   1.000
_cell.angle_alpha   90.00
_cell.angle_beta   90.00
_cell.angle_gamma   90.00
#
_symmetry.space_group_name_H-M   'P 1'
#
loop_
_entity.id
_entity.type
_entity.pdbx_description
1 polymer ?
#
loop_
_entity_poly.entity_id
_entity_poly.type
_entity_poly.pdbx_seq_one_letter_code
_entity_poly.pdbx_strand_id
1 'polypeptide(L)'
;MSYILIIIIVLAVLGALIFAQRISQKEKQKRVIKTQAKRILLRADDIWDAAENISTIIDAPEIFDALMDFYKYQLRRRDELINADDTQDLCDKADNFKTSHNPSTVKNELKSDMEINLAKRSCARTSKLLRSANKLNLLTGKACNAMRNALRRRLLDLEVEAYIRLGDAAGEKENPAVATNHYKFAKKLLIESDLKFDGKNELVRSISNKTQRLFGNAVEDQLSRDLKSEKDKEATDVHGIPRDLDVMTGNKKKF
;
A
#
# COMPACT_ATOMS: atom_id res chain seq x y z
N MET A 1 -62.92 24.40 35.54
CA MET A 1 -61.65 24.02 36.25
C MET A 1 -61.00 22.76 35.64
N SER A 2 -61.76 21.68 35.37
CA SER A 2 -61.23 20.40 34.86
C SER A 2 -60.53 20.48 33.49
N TYR A 3 -60.99 21.31 32.55
CA TYR A 3 -60.38 21.44 31.22
C TYR A 3 -58.98 22.10 31.25
N ILE A 4 -58.74 23.05 32.12
CA ILE A 4 -57.44 23.71 32.28
C ILE A 4 -56.40 22.69 32.81
N LEU A 5 -56.80 21.83 33.73
CA LEU A 5 -55.93 20.82 34.32
C LEU A 5 -55.53 19.76 33.27
N ILE A 6 -56.46 19.36 32.38
CA ILE A 6 -56.24 18.46 31.27
C ILE A 6 -55.23 19.08 30.26
N ILE A 7 -55.39 20.33 29.92
CA ILE A 7 -54.47 21.06 28.99
C ILE A 7 -53.05 21.11 29.57
N ILE A 8 -52.91 21.40 30.87
CA ILE A 8 -51.60 21.45 31.53
C ILE A 8 -50.93 20.05 31.49
N ILE A 9 -51.68 18.97 31.77
CA ILE A 9 -51.14 17.60 31.71
C ILE A 9 -50.69 17.26 30.29
N VAL A 10 -51.48 17.56 29.27
CA VAL A 10 -51.12 17.31 27.87
C VAL A 10 -49.85 18.09 27.47
N LEU A 11 -49.74 19.36 27.85
CA LEU A 11 -48.54 20.15 27.58
C LEU A 11 -47.29 19.59 28.30
N ALA A 12 -47.45 19.11 29.53
CA ALA A 12 -46.35 18.49 30.29
C ALA A 12 -45.88 17.19 29.64
N VAL A 13 -46.81 16.34 29.14
CA VAL A 13 -46.48 15.09 28.45
C VAL A 13 -45.78 15.39 27.12
N LEU A 14 -46.28 16.34 26.34
CA LEU A 14 -45.62 16.78 25.08
C LEU A 14 -44.23 17.32 25.31
N GLY A 15 -44.06 18.15 26.36
CA GLY A 15 -42.74 18.65 26.78
C GLY A 15 -41.76 17.52 27.13
N ALA A 16 -42.24 16.54 27.93
CA ALA A 16 -41.44 15.38 28.29
C ALA A 16 -41.02 14.54 27.07
N LEU A 17 -41.94 14.33 26.13
CA LEU A 17 -41.64 13.59 24.88
C LEU A 17 -40.59 14.32 24.01
N ILE A 18 -40.72 15.63 23.83
CA ILE A 18 -39.75 16.45 23.09
C ILE A 18 -38.38 16.39 23.77
N PHE A 19 -38.35 16.48 25.12
CA PHE A 19 -37.12 16.39 25.87
C PHE A 19 -36.45 15.02 25.74
N ALA A 20 -37.23 13.94 25.85
CA ALA A 20 -36.73 12.56 25.68
C ALA A 20 -36.19 12.34 24.26
N GLN A 21 -36.87 12.85 23.21
CA GLN A 21 -36.37 12.79 21.85
C GLN A 21 -35.03 13.54 21.67
N ARG A 22 -34.89 14.74 22.26
CA ARG A 22 -33.63 15.51 22.21
C ARG A 22 -32.47 14.77 22.88
N ILE A 23 -32.71 14.12 24.03
CA ILE A 23 -31.69 13.30 24.72
C ILE A 23 -31.30 12.13 23.83
N SER A 24 -32.27 11.37 23.31
CA SER A 24 -32.01 10.23 22.43
C SER A 24 -31.22 10.64 21.18
N GLN A 25 -31.55 11.75 20.56
CA GLN A 25 -30.79 12.28 19.40
C GLN A 25 -29.35 12.64 19.77
N LYS A 26 -29.12 13.31 20.91
CA LYS A 26 -27.78 13.64 21.41
C LYS A 26 -26.96 12.38 21.69
N GLU A 27 -27.56 11.35 22.29
CA GLU A 27 -26.87 10.06 22.52
C GLU A 27 -26.51 9.35 21.22
N LYS A 28 -27.43 9.33 20.23
CA LYS A 28 -27.15 8.77 18.91
C LYS A 28 -26.00 9.52 18.23
N GLN A 29 -25.99 10.85 18.27
CA GLN A 29 -24.89 11.64 17.73
C GLN A 29 -23.55 11.32 18.42
N LYS A 30 -23.54 11.25 19.76
CA LYS A 30 -22.34 10.86 20.52
C LYS A 30 -21.82 9.47 20.13
N ARG A 31 -22.71 8.48 19.95
CA ARG A 31 -22.33 7.13 19.49
C ARG A 31 -21.74 7.15 18.09
N VAL A 32 -22.32 7.91 17.16
CA VAL A 32 -21.80 8.08 15.80
C VAL A 32 -20.40 8.72 15.83
N ILE A 33 -20.22 9.80 16.59
CA ILE A 33 -18.93 10.48 16.76
C ILE A 33 -17.88 9.50 17.30
N LYS A 34 -18.19 8.77 18.39
CA LYS A 34 -17.28 7.77 18.95
C LYS A 34 -16.89 6.68 17.95
N THR A 35 -17.86 6.21 17.15
CA THR A 35 -17.60 5.19 16.13
C THR A 35 -16.70 5.74 15.02
N GLN A 36 -16.93 6.98 14.58
CA GLN A 36 -16.10 7.65 13.60
C GLN A 36 -14.67 7.88 14.12
N ALA A 37 -14.54 8.37 15.35
CA ALA A 37 -13.25 8.57 16.01
C ALA A 37 -12.44 7.25 16.10
N LYS A 38 -13.11 6.14 16.47
CA LYS A 38 -12.49 4.81 16.49
C LYS A 38 -12.02 4.37 15.09
N ARG A 39 -12.81 4.61 14.05
CA ARG A 39 -12.41 4.29 12.66
C ARG A 39 -11.21 5.11 12.20
N ILE A 40 -11.13 6.38 12.60
CA ILE A 40 -9.99 7.23 12.28
C ILE A 40 -8.73 6.73 13.00
N LEU A 41 -8.83 6.33 14.26
CA LEU A 41 -7.72 5.77 15.02
C LEU A 41 -7.21 4.46 14.39
N LEU A 42 -8.11 3.53 14.06
CA LEU A 42 -7.73 2.29 13.36
C LEU A 42 -7.03 2.56 12.02
N ARG A 43 -7.41 3.65 11.35
CA ARG A 43 -6.72 4.05 10.12
C ARG A 43 -5.35 4.66 10.40
N ALA A 44 -5.18 5.37 11.51
CA ALA A 44 -3.88 5.84 11.95
C ALA A 44 -2.96 4.65 12.27
N ASP A 45 -3.45 3.65 13.01
CA ASP A 45 -2.70 2.42 13.30
C ASP A 45 -2.30 1.70 11.99
N ASP A 46 -3.21 1.63 10.99
CA ASP A 46 -2.91 1.07 9.67
C ASP A 46 -1.77 1.81 8.94
N ILE A 47 -1.67 3.13 9.10
CA ILE A 47 -0.58 3.93 8.54
C ILE A 47 0.73 3.66 9.28
N TRP A 48 0.68 3.58 10.60
CA TRP A 48 1.84 3.29 11.43
C TRP A 48 2.46 1.93 11.09
N ASP A 49 1.64 0.87 11.08
CA ASP A 49 2.07 -0.48 10.70
C ASP A 49 2.66 -0.51 9.29
N ALA A 50 2.08 0.26 8.34
CA ALA A 50 2.61 0.33 6.99
C ALA A 50 3.97 1.01 6.96
N ALA A 51 4.20 2.05 7.76
CA ALA A 51 5.49 2.71 7.87
C ALA A 51 6.56 1.80 8.50
N GLU A 52 6.23 1.07 9.57
CA GLU A 52 7.14 0.09 10.17
C GLU A 52 7.50 -1.03 9.18
N ASN A 53 6.51 -1.59 8.50
CA ASN A 53 6.77 -2.68 7.55
C ASN A 53 7.57 -2.21 6.34
N ILE A 54 7.30 -1.01 5.80
CA ILE A 54 8.01 -0.53 4.62
C ILE A 54 9.42 -0.05 4.95
N SER A 55 9.69 0.39 6.17
CA SER A 55 11.02 0.79 6.62
C SER A 55 12.05 -0.35 6.58
N THR A 56 11.59 -1.59 6.65
CA THR A 56 12.45 -2.78 6.49
C THR A 56 12.74 -3.13 5.02
N ILE A 57 12.09 -2.49 4.07
CA ILE A 57 12.17 -2.84 2.64
C ILE A 57 12.89 -1.75 1.84
N ILE A 58 12.65 -0.50 2.15
CA ILE A 58 13.20 0.65 1.42
C ILE A 58 13.73 1.69 2.40
N ASP A 59 14.87 2.26 2.06
CA ASP A 59 15.37 3.49 2.67
C ASP A 59 14.94 4.68 1.81
N ALA A 60 13.84 5.31 2.20
CA ALA A 60 13.27 6.46 1.50
C ALA A 60 12.61 7.41 2.52
N PRO A 61 13.39 8.33 3.11
CA PRO A 61 12.89 9.26 4.13
C PRO A 61 11.63 10.01 3.70
N GLU A 62 11.55 10.38 2.42
CA GLU A 62 10.40 11.08 1.84
C GLU A 62 9.09 10.30 1.97
N ILE A 63 9.15 8.97 1.86
CA ILE A 63 7.98 8.09 2.03
C ILE A 63 7.57 8.04 3.50
N PHE A 64 8.54 7.96 4.41
CA PHE A 64 8.29 7.94 5.85
C PHE A 64 7.71 9.26 6.32
N ASP A 65 8.26 10.39 5.86
CA ASP A 65 7.73 11.71 6.14
C ASP A 65 6.28 11.84 5.69
N ALA A 66 6.00 11.43 4.46
CA ALA A 66 4.64 11.45 3.92
C ALA A 66 3.65 10.58 4.71
N LEU A 67 4.07 9.39 5.16
CA LEU A 67 3.24 8.52 5.99
C LEU A 67 3.03 9.09 7.39
N MET A 68 4.07 9.65 8.02
CA MET A 68 3.96 10.25 9.36
C MET A 68 3.13 11.53 9.34
N ASP A 69 3.23 12.34 8.30
CA ASP A 69 2.35 13.51 8.12
C ASP A 69 0.89 13.09 7.92
N PHE A 70 0.66 12.00 7.18
CA PHE A 70 -0.69 11.43 7.04
C PHE A 70 -1.21 10.85 8.36
N TYR A 71 -0.37 10.18 9.14
CA TYR A 71 -0.68 9.69 10.48
C TYR A 71 -1.11 10.83 11.41
N LYS A 72 -0.29 11.88 11.53
CA LYS A 72 -0.60 13.07 12.32
C LYS A 72 -1.90 13.76 11.88
N TYR A 73 -2.13 13.84 10.57
CA TYR A 73 -3.38 14.36 10.04
C TYR A 73 -4.59 13.55 10.54
N GLN A 74 -4.50 12.22 10.57
CA GLN A 74 -5.60 11.38 11.09
C GLN A 74 -5.81 11.60 12.59
N LEU A 75 -4.74 11.73 13.38
CA LEU A 75 -4.83 12.00 14.81
C LEU A 75 -5.52 13.36 15.08
N ARG A 76 -5.05 14.42 14.44
CA ARG A 76 -5.67 15.76 14.57
C ARG A 76 -7.15 15.74 14.21
N ARG A 77 -7.51 15.09 13.11
CA ARG A 77 -8.90 14.93 12.68
C ARG A 77 -9.75 14.17 13.70
N ARG A 78 -9.17 13.19 14.41
CA ARG A 78 -9.85 12.50 15.50
C ARG A 78 -10.09 13.46 16.67
N ASP A 79 -9.06 14.19 17.07
CA ASP A 79 -9.14 15.11 18.21
C ASP A 79 -10.16 16.23 17.96
N GLU A 80 -10.18 16.82 16.78
CA GLU A 80 -11.21 17.76 16.36
C GLU A 80 -12.62 17.17 16.48
N LEU A 81 -12.80 15.89 16.12
CA LEU A 81 -14.10 15.23 16.13
C LEU A 81 -14.64 14.99 17.56
N ILE A 82 -13.76 14.70 18.51
CA ILE A 82 -14.13 14.39 19.90
C ILE A 82 -13.88 15.55 20.87
N ASN A 83 -13.37 16.70 20.39
CA ASN A 83 -12.91 17.84 21.18
C ASN A 83 -11.96 17.39 22.32
N ALA A 84 -10.99 16.57 21.98
CA ALA A 84 -9.93 16.12 22.88
C ALA A 84 -8.57 16.51 22.31
N ASP A 85 -7.58 16.60 23.16
CA ASP A 85 -6.18 16.83 22.80
C ASP A 85 -5.33 15.78 23.52
N ASP A 86 -5.59 14.50 23.19
CA ASP A 86 -4.98 13.35 23.88
C ASP A 86 -4.00 12.59 22.95
N THR A 87 -3.69 13.12 21.76
CA THR A 87 -2.82 12.47 20.79
C THR A 87 -1.44 13.12 20.63
N GLN A 88 -1.08 14.09 21.47
CA GLN A 88 0.21 14.77 21.39
C GLN A 88 1.37 13.77 21.52
N ASP A 89 1.34 12.87 22.48
CA ASP A 89 2.35 11.82 22.67
C ASP A 89 2.53 10.94 21.41
N LEU A 90 1.43 10.66 20.69
CA LEU A 90 1.46 9.91 19.46
C LEU A 90 2.06 10.72 18.30
N CYS A 91 1.83 12.02 18.28
CA CYS A 91 2.46 12.93 17.31
C CYS A 91 3.96 13.02 17.56
N ASP A 92 4.40 13.14 18.80
CA ASP A 92 5.80 13.17 19.20
C ASP A 92 6.49 11.84 18.87
N LYS A 93 5.80 10.72 19.05
CA LYS A 93 6.27 9.39 18.63
C LYS A 93 6.48 9.32 17.11
N ALA A 94 5.58 9.93 16.32
CA ALA A 94 5.72 9.98 14.87
C ALA A 94 6.92 10.84 14.43
N ASP A 95 7.21 11.93 15.14
CA ASP A 95 8.40 12.74 14.89
C ASP A 95 9.68 11.99 15.25
N ASN A 96 9.68 11.27 16.36
CA ASN A 96 10.79 10.40 16.74
C ASN A 96 11.03 9.27 15.74
N PHE A 97 9.97 8.71 15.13
CA PHE A 97 10.11 7.70 14.08
C PHE A 97 10.91 8.21 12.88
N LYS A 98 10.63 9.46 12.44
CA LYS A 98 11.37 10.09 11.35
C LYS A 98 12.86 10.22 11.63
N THR A 99 13.22 10.57 12.86
CA THR A 99 14.61 10.81 13.27
C THR A 99 15.38 9.55 13.65
N SER A 100 14.68 8.50 14.11
CA SER A 100 15.28 7.25 14.59
C SER A 100 15.43 6.18 13.51
N HIS A 101 14.92 6.44 12.28
CA HIS A 101 15.06 5.47 11.21
C HIS A 101 16.53 5.22 10.87
N ASN A 102 16.95 3.96 11.01
CA ASN A 102 18.31 3.54 10.70
C ASN A 102 18.34 2.79 9.37
N PRO A 103 19.02 3.30 8.32
CA PRO A 103 19.14 2.62 7.03
C PRO A 103 19.71 1.20 7.11
N SER A 104 20.50 0.89 8.16
CA SER A 104 21.08 -0.45 8.34
C SER A 104 20.03 -1.55 8.61
N THR A 105 18.79 -1.19 8.95
CA THR A 105 17.70 -2.16 9.17
C THR A 105 17.01 -2.60 7.89
N VAL A 106 17.30 -1.93 6.78
CA VAL A 106 16.70 -2.25 5.48
C VAL A 106 17.19 -3.61 4.99
N LYS A 107 16.25 -4.50 4.71
CA LYS A 107 16.58 -5.80 4.12
C LYS A 107 17.08 -5.61 2.70
N ASN A 108 18.32 -6.01 2.46
CA ASN A 108 18.88 -6.02 1.11
C ASN A 108 18.53 -7.31 0.35
N GLU A 109 18.00 -8.30 1.05
CA GLU A 109 17.75 -9.63 0.51
C GLU A 109 16.42 -10.22 0.99
N LEU A 110 15.69 -10.83 0.07
CA LEU A 110 14.53 -11.66 0.37
C LEU A 110 14.91 -13.13 0.17
N LYS A 111 14.74 -13.97 1.20
CA LYS A 111 15.25 -15.35 1.22
C LYS A 111 14.20 -16.38 0.85
N SER A 112 12.92 -16.01 0.82
CA SER A 112 11.83 -16.95 0.60
C SER A 112 10.68 -16.32 -0.16
N ASP A 113 9.85 -17.14 -0.81
CA ASP A 113 8.60 -16.70 -1.44
C ASP A 113 7.65 -16.01 -0.46
N MET A 114 7.67 -16.42 0.82
CA MET A 114 6.88 -15.78 1.86
C MET A 114 7.33 -14.33 2.09
N GLU A 115 8.64 -14.08 2.16
CA GLU A 115 9.19 -12.73 2.31
C GLU A 115 8.92 -11.86 1.08
N ILE A 116 9.01 -12.43 -0.14
CA ILE A 116 8.64 -11.75 -1.38
C ILE A 116 7.17 -11.31 -1.33
N ASN A 117 6.26 -12.22 -0.95
CA ASN A 117 4.84 -11.92 -0.85
C ASN A 117 4.54 -10.87 0.24
N LEU A 118 5.27 -10.89 1.35
CA LEU A 118 5.16 -9.88 2.41
C LEU A 118 5.60 -8.51 1.89
N ALA A 119 6.74 -8.43 1.21
CA ALA A 119 7.24 -7.20 0.60
C ALA A 119 6.24 -6.62 -0.43
N LYS A 120 5.65 -7.48 -1.28
CA LYS A 120 4.59 -7.10 -2.23
C LYS A 120 3.40 -6.45 -1.52
N ARG A 121 2.88 -7.10 -0.49
CA ARG A 121 1.75 -6.61 0.30
C ARG A 121 2.07 -5.27 0.98
N SER A 122 3.26 -5.14 1.57
CA SER A 122 3.70 -3.90 2.22
C SER A 122 3.83 -2.74 1.22
N CYS A 123 4.46 -2.97 0.06
CA CYS A 123 4.55 -1.96 -1.00
C CYS A 123 3.18 -1.56 -1.57
N ALA A 124 2.27 -2.53 -1.78
CA ALA A 124 0.92 -2.26 -2.26
C ALA A 124 0.10 -1.46 -1.23
N ARG A 125 0.17 -1.83 0.07
CA ARG A 125 -0.48 -1.11 1.18
C ARG A 125 0.02 0.33 1.25
N THR A 126 1.33 0.53 1.26
CA THR A 126 1.97 1.86 1.29
C THR A 126 1.57 2.69 0.06
N SER A 127 1.60 2.14 -1.14
CA SER A 127 1.15 2.82 -2.36
C SER A 127 -0.31 3.28 -2.28
N LYS A 128 -1.19 2.46 -1.67
CA LYS A 128 -2.60 2.82 -1.43
C LYS A 128 -2.75 3.96 -0.43
N LEU A 129 -1.94 3.97 0.64
CA LEU A 129 -1.93 5.03 1.64
C LEU A 129 -1.43 6.35 1.06
N LEU A 130 -0.34 6.34 0.26
CA LEU A 130 0.15 7.52 -0.44
C LEU A 130 -0.89 8.11 -1.39
N ARG A 131 -1.64 7.28 -2.14
CA ARG A 131 -2.78 7.74 -2.94
C ARG A 131 -3.87 8.37 -2.08
N SER A 132 -4.14 7.82 -0.89
CA SER A 132 -5.13 8.38 0.03
C SER A 132 -4.68 9.73 0.58
N ALA A 133 -3.41 9.89 0.92
CA ALA A 133 -2.81 11.16 1.33
C ALA A 133 -2.89 12.23 0.21
N ASN A 134 -2.59 11.83 -1.05
CA ASN A 134 -2.75 12.71 -2.20
C ASN A 134 -4.20 13.17 -2.40
N LYS A 135 -5.20 12.27 -2.25
CA LYS A 135 -6.62 12.64 -2.33
C LYS A 135 -7.06 13.65 -1.26
N LEU A 136 -6.35 13.71 -0.15
CA LEU A 136 -6.56 14.67 0.94
C LEU A 136 -5.70 15.94 0.79
N ASN A 137 -5.02 16.11 -0.35
CA ASN A 137 -4.11 17.21 -0.65
C ASN A 137 -2.92 17.35 0.34
N LEU A 138 -2.56 16.27 1.03
CA LEU A 138 -1.36 16.21 1.88
C LEU A 138 -0.09 16.02 1.05
N LEU A 139 -0.22 15.49 -0.17
CA LEU A 139 0.85 15.28 -1.12
C LEU A 139 0.46 15.83 -2.49
N THR A 140 1.45 16.34 -3.22
CA THR A 140 1.24 16.67 -4.63
C THR A 140 1.19 15.39 -5.47
N GLY A 141 0.43 15.41 -6.57
CA GLY A 141 0.34 14.27 -7.48
C GLY A 141 1.72 13.83 -8.02
N LYS A 142 2.61 14.80 -8.28
CA LYS A 142 3.98 14.53 -8.72
C LYS A 142 4.80 13.78 -7.65
N ALA A 143 4.78 14.24 -6.41
CA ALA A 143 5.46 13.58 -5.29
C ALA A 143 4.89 12.18 -5.03
N CYS A 144 3.57 12.03 -5.00
CA CYS A 144 2.91 10.74 -4.83
C CYS A 144 3.35 9.73 -5.91
N ASN A 145 3.40 10.14 -7.18
CA ASN A 145 3.84 9.27 -8.27
C ASN A 145 5.33 8.92 -8.18
N ALA A 146 6.19 9.88 -7.81
CA ALA A 146 7.62 9.63 -7.60
C ALA A 146 7.85 8.58 -6.50
N MET A 147 7.22 8.74 -5.33
CA MET A 147 7.31 7.79 -4.21
C MET A 147 6.79 6.40 -4.59
N ARG A 148 5.67 6.32 -5.30
CA ARG A 148 5.13 5.04 -5.78
C ARG A 148 6.04 4.36 -6.79
N ASN A 149 6.67 5.10 -7.67
CA ASN A 149 7.65 4.55 -8.61
C ASN A 149 8.91 4.07 -7.89
N ALA A 150 9.38 4.77 -6.86
CA ALA A 150 10.47 4.32 -6.02
C ALA A 150 10.16 2.99 -5.31
N LEU A 151 8.94 2.85 -4.74
CA LEU A 151 8.47 1.59 -4.15
C LEU A 151 8.42 0.45 -5.17
N ARG A 152 7.85 0.70 -6.37
CA ARG A 152 7.77 -0.31 -7.44
C ARG A 152 9.17 -0.72 -7.91
N ARG A 153 10.08 0.26 -8.02
CA ARG A 153 11.46 -0.02 -8.43
C ARG A 153 12.16 -0.90 -7.40
N ARG A 154 12.11 -0.52 -6.11
CA ARG A 154 12.75 -1.29 -5.05
C ARG A 154 12.20 -2.71 -4.94
N LEU A 155 10.89 -2.87 -5.05
CA LEU A 155 10.25 -4.18 -5.04
C LEU A 155 10.74 -5.04 -6.22
N LEU A 156 10.77 -4.47 -7.43
CA LEU A 156 11.26 -5.17 -8.61
C LEU A 156 12.71 -5.65 -8.42
N ASP A 157 13.58 -4.78 -7.91
CA ASP A 157 14.98 -5.13 -7.66
C ASP A 157 15.09 -6.30 -6.68
N LEU A 158 14.39 -6.22 -5.54
CA LEU A 158 14.39 -7.27 -4.53
C LEU A 158 13.85 -8.61 -5.05
N GLU A 159 12.78 -8.58 -5.84
CA GLU A 159 12.19 -9.79 -6.43
C GLU A 159 13.13 -10.43 -7.45
N VAL A 160 13.68 -9.63 -8.35
CA VAL A 160 14.61 -10.12 -9.38
C VAL A 160 15.86 -10.74 -8.72
N GLU A 161 16.44 -10.05 -7.75
CA GLU A 161 17.60 -10.57 -7.01
C GLU A 161 17.28 -11.85 -6.23
N ALA A 162 16.09 -11.91 -5.61
CA ALA A 162 15.65 -13.11 -4.89
C ALA A 162 15.53 -14.31 -5.83
N TYR A 163 14.86 -14.14 -6.99
CA TYR A 163 14.73 -15.23 -7.96
C TYR A 163 16.07 -15.63 -8.61
N ILE A 164 16.99 -14.67 -8.83
CA ILE A 164 18.33 -15.01 -9.29
C ILE A 164 19.05 -15.89 -8.26
N ARG A 165 19.02 -15.52 -6.97
CA ARG A 165 19.65 -16.31 -5.90
C ARG A 165 19.03 -17.69 -5.73
N LEU A 166 17.70 -17.78 -5.79
CA LEU A 166 17.01 -19.07 -5.76
C LEU A 166 17.41 -19.95 -6.95
N GLY A 167 17.60 -19.32 -8.12
CA GLY A 167 18.12 -20.01 -9.29
C GLY A 167 19.56 -20.47 -9.13
N ASP A 168 20.43 -19.62 -8.61
CA ASP A 168 21.83 -19.97 -8.32
C ASP A 168 21.90 -21.12 -7.31
N ALA A 169 21.16 -21.05 -6.20
CA ALA A 169 21.11 -22.10 -5.18
C ALA A 169 20.52 -23.44 -5.70
N ALA A 170 19.58 -23.39 -6.62
CA ALA A 170 19.05 -24.59 -7.27
C ALA A 170 20.07 -25.19 -8.26
N GLY A 171 20.83 -24.35 -8.97
CA GLY A 171 21.93 -24.76 -9.83
C GLY A 171 23.05 -25.47 -9.07
N GLU A 172 23.45 -24.93 -7.91
CA GLU A 172 24.44 -25.57 -7.01
C GLU A 172 24.00 -26.95 -6.48
N LYS A 173 22.67 -27.14 -6.35
CA LYS A 173 22.09 -28.44 -5.96
C LYS A 173 21.86 -29.40 -7.13
N GLU A 174 22.49 -29.11 -8.27
CA GLU A 174 22.35 -29.92 -9.50
C GLU A 174 20.89 -30.07 -9.96
N ASN A 175 20.03 -29.10 -9.69
CA ASN A 175 18.64 -29.07 -10.15
C ASN A 175 18.41 -27.99 -11.23
N PRO A 176 18.86 -28.25 -12.47
CA PRO A 176 18.84 -27.24 -13.53
C PRO A 176 17.43 -26.84 -13.95
N ALA A 177 16.44 -27.73 -13.83
CA ALA A 177 15.05 -27.44 -14.17
C ALA A 177 14.46 -26.37 -13.23
N VAL A 178 14.69 -26.50 -11.92
CA VAL A 178 14.24 -25.53 -10.92
C VAL A 178 15.01 -24.21 -11.07
N ALA A 179 16.33 -24.27 -11.26
CA ALA A 179 17.15 -23.09 -11.52
C ALA A 179 16.64 -22.27 -12.71
N THR A 180 16.36 -22.96 -13.82
CA THR A 180 15.81 -22.32 -15.04
C THR A 180 14.46 -21.67 -14.78
N ASN A 181 13.58 -22.29 -14.02
CA ASN A 181 12.28 -21.68 -13.69
C ASN A 181 12.46 -20.39 -12.90
N HIS A 182 13.34 -20.33 -11.91
CA HIS A 182 13.63 -19.11 -11.17
C HIS A 182 14.20 -18.00 -12.07
N TYR A 183 15.14 -18.33 -12.97
CA TYR A 183 15.67 -17.36 -13.93
C TYR A 183 14.59 -16.88 -14.91
N LYS A 184 13.68 -17.77 -15.37
CA LYS A 184 12.53 -17.38 -16.18
C LYS A 184 11.67 -16.35 -15.46
N PHE A 185 11.35 -16.56 -14.18
CA PHE A 185 10.58 -15.62 -13.38
C PHE A 185 11.30 -14.29 -13.24
N ALA A 186 12.59 -14.26 -12.92
CA ALA A 186 13.38 -13.03 -12.83
C ALA A 186 13.36 -12.26 -14.16
N LYS A 187 13.56 -12.95 -15.29
CA LYS A 187 13.54 -12.35 -16.62
C LYS A 187 12.14 -11.81 -16.97
N LYS A 188 11.08 -12.57 -16.68
CA LYS A 188 9.69 -12.18 -16.89
C LYS A 188 9.37 -10.88 -16.14
N LEU A 189 9.69 -10.79 -14.85
CA LEU A 189 9.49 -9.58 -14.05
C LEU A 189 10.15 -8.34 -14.67
N LEU A 190 11.37 -8.46 -15.16
CA LEU A 190 12.06 -7.35 -15.82
C LEU A 190 11.40 -6.95 -17.14
N ILE A 191 11.03 -7.91 -17.99
CA ILE A 191 10.45 -7.64 -19.32
C ILE A 191 9.06 -7.01 -19.19
N GLU A 192 8.22 -7.52 -18.30
CA GLU A 192 6.85 -7.05 -18.10
C GLU A 192 6.76 -5.74 -17.31
N SER A 193 7.80 -5.39 -16.55
CA SER A 193 7.85 -4.11 -15.87
C SER A 193 7.88 -2.94 -16.87
N ASP A 194 6.94 -2.01 -16.72
CA ASP A 194 6.89 -0.74 -17.46
C ASP A 194 7.93 0.29 -16.98
N LEU A 195 8.65 -0.01 -15.90
CA LEU A 195 9.69 0.85 -15.34
C LEU A 195 10.89 0.91 -16.29
N LYS A 196 11.24 2.14 -16.66
CA LYS A 196 12.47 2.41 -17.44
C LYS A 196 13.59 2.79 -16.47
N PHE A 197 14.70 2.09 -16.55
CA PHE A 197 15.89 2.37 -15.75
C PHE A 197 17.15 1.87 -16.47
N ASP A 198 18.25 2.49 -16.15
CA ASP A 198 19.55 2.12 -16.69
C ASP A 198 19.96 0.73 -16.19
N GLY A 199 20.57 -0.08 -17.08
CA GLY A 199 21.00 -1.44 -16.74
C GLY A 199 19.91 -2.52 -16.85
N LYS A 200 18.64 -2.19 -17.14
CA LYS A 200 17.56 -3.19 -17.29
C LYS A 200 17.91 -4.25 -18.34
N ASN A 201 18.39 -3.83 -19.50
CA ASN A 201 18.77 -4.73 -20.59
C ASN A 201 19.98 -5.58 -20.24
N GLU A 202 20.92 -5.03 -19.47
CA GLU A 202 22.10 -5.76 -18.98
C GLU A 202 21.71 -6.85 -18.01
N LEU A 203 20.79 -6.57 -17.08
CA LEU A 203 20.23 -7.57 -16.16
C LEU A 203 19.52 -8.70 -16.94
N VAL A 204 18.71 -8.36 -17.94
CA VAL A 204 18.04 -9.36 -18.77
C VAL A 204 19.06 -10.23 -19.50
N ARG A 205 20.13 -9.65 -20.06
CA ARG A 205 21.22 -10.40 -20.69
C ARG A 205 21.98 -11.29 -19.71
N SER A 206 22.28 -10.78 -18.52
CA SER A 206 22.96 -11.54 -17.45
C SER A 206 22.16 -12.78 -17.07
N ILE A 207 20.83 -12.65 -16.88
CA ILE A 207 19.95 -13.76 -16.55
C ILE A 207 19.89 -14.77 -17.71
N SER A 208 19.81 -14.28 -18.96
CA SER A 208 19.84 -15.15 -20.14
C SER A 208 21.13 -15.96 -20.21
N ASN A 209 22.27 -15.33 -19.97
CA ASN A 209 23.56 -16.01 -19.95
C ASN A 209 23.64 -17.09 -18.86
N LYS A 210 23.05 -16.84 -17.68
CA LYS A 210 22.93 -17.87 -16.61
C LYS A 210 22.11 -19.08 -17.06
N THR A 211 20.98 -18.82 -17.75
CA THR A 211 20.13 -19.89 -18.30
C THR A 211 20.87 -20.70 -19.36
N GLN A 212 21.58 -20.03 -20.29
CA GLN A 212 22.35 -20.69 -21.34
C GLN A 212 23.45 -21.60 -20.79
N ARG A 213 24.12 -21.18 -19.72
CA ARG A 213 25.14 -22.01 -19.05
C ARG A 213 24.61 -23.34 -18.52
N LEU A 214 23.32 -23.40 -18.18
CA LEU A 214 22.67 -24.62 -17.67
C LEU A 214 22.21 -25.57 -18.79
N PHE A 215 21.73 -25.05 -19.93
CA PHE A 215 21.04 -25.87 -20.94
C PHE A 215 21.43 -25.60 -22.40
N GLY A 216 22.22 -24.57 -22.67
CA GLY A 216 22.52 -24.13 -24.04
C GLY A 216 21.39 -23.31 -24.68
N ASN A 217 21.55 -23.00 -25.98
CA ASN A 217 20.71 -22.02 -26.71
C ASN A 217 19.24 -22.44 -26.89
N ALA A 218 18.94 -23.76 -26.91
CA ALA A 218 17.59 -24.26 -27.21
C ALA A 218 16.51 -23.79 -26.22
N VAL A 219 16.87 -23.59 -24.96
CA VAL A 219 15.94 -23.16 -23.90
C VAL A 219 15.65 -21.66 -23.99
N GLU A 220 16.61 -20.87 -24.44
CA GLU A 220 16.45 -19.41 -24.62
C GLU A 220 15.43 -19.08 -25.69
N ASP A 221 15.45 -19.78 -26.82
CA ASP A 221 14.51 -19.59 -27.92
C ASP A 221 13.08 -19.95 -27.52
N GLN A 222 12.92 -20.99 -26.73
CA GLN A 222 11.61 -21.40 -26.21
C GLN A 222 11.06 -20.37 -25.23
N LEU A 223 11.91 -19.89 -24.28
CA LEU A 223 11.55 -18.85 -23.34
C LEU A 223 11.12 -17.54 -24.03
N SER A 224 11.84 -17.15 -25.08
CA SER A 224 11.52 -15.93 -25.82
C SER A 224 10.18 -16.01 -26.56
N ARG A 225 9.81 -17.20 -27.02
CA ARG A 225 8.50 -17.48 -27.65
C ARG A 225 7.38 -17.46 -26.63
N ASP A 226 7.57 -18.12 -25.47
CA ASP A 226 6.59 -18.20 -24.39
C ASP A 226 6.26 -16.80 -23.84
N LEU A 227 7.28 -15.97 -23.58
CA LEU A 227 7.09 -14.60 -23.11
C LEU A 227 6.40 -13.68 -24.14
N LYS A 228 6.61 -13.90 -25.45
CA LYS A 228 5.88 -13.17 -26.48
C LYS A 228 4.41 -13.59 -26.52
N SER A 229 4.13 -14.88 -26.39
CA SER A 229 2.75 -15.40 -26.41
C SER A 229 1.92 -15.02 -25.18
N GLU A 230 2.56 -14.86 -24.01
CA GLU A 230 1.88 -14.38 -22.79
C GLU A 230 1.62 -12.88 -22.82
N LYS A 231 2.51 -12.10 -23.45
CA LYS A 231 2.36 -10.65 -23.56
C LYS A 231 1.09 -10.22 -24.34
N ASP A 232 0.65 -11.09 -25.24
CA ASP A 232 -0.56 -10.89 -26.03
C ASP A 232 -1.85 -11.32 -25.27
N LYS A 233 -1.72 -12.02 -24.13
CA LYS A 233 -2.85 -12.61 -23.39
C LYS A 233 -3.21 -11.90 -22.09
N GLU A 234 -2.34 -11.11 -21.51
CA GLU A 234 -2.60 -10.49 -20.20
C GLU A 234 -2.60 -8.96 -20.24
N ALA A 235 -3.80 -8.39 -20.14
CA ALA A 235 -4.02 -6.95 -19.92
C ALA A 235 -3.81 -6.51 -18.45
N THR A 236 -3.17 -7.35 -17.63
CA THR A 236 -2.94 -7.08 -16.20
C THR A 236 -1.47 -6.82 -15.92
N ASP A 237 -1.18 -5.86 -15.03
CA ASP A 237 0.17 -5.62 -14.52
C ASP A 237 0.67 -6.85 -13.75
N VAL A 238 1.99 -7.08 -13.73
CA VAL A 238 2.69 -8.18 -13.01
C VAL A 238 2.28 -8.30 -11.54
N HIS A 239 1.75 -7.21 -10.99
CA HIS A 239 1.25 -7.14 -9.61
C HIS A 239 -0.26 -7.36 -9.49
N GLY A 240 -0.93 -7.91 -10.51
CA GLY A 240 -2.37 -8.18 -10.50
C GLY A 240 -3.25 -6.92 -10.52
N ILE A 241 -2.70 -5.76 -10.91
CA ILE A 241 -3.42 -4.51 -11.05
C ILE A 241 -3.79 -4.34 -12.52
N PRO A 242 -5.08 -4.28 -12.92
CA PRO A 242 -5.48 -4.03 -14.31
C PRO A 242 -4.87 -2.72 -14.81
N ARG A 243 -4.24 -2.75 -15.99
CA ARG A 243 -3.63 -1.56 -16.63
C ARG A 243 -4.68 -0.48 -16.96
N ASP A 244 -5.93 -0.87 -17.15
CA ASP A 244 -7.03 0.01 -17.57
C ASP A 244 -7.72 0.77 -16.43
N LEU A 245 -7.26 0.65 -15.19
CA LEU A 245 -7.84 1.42 -14.07
C LEU A 245 -7.68 2.94 -14.19
N ASP A 246 -6.79 3.42 -15.06
CA ASP A 246 -6.65 4.86 -15.36
C ASP A 246 -7.63 5.32 -16.46
N VAL A 247 -8.22 4.42 -17.24
CA VAL A 247 -9.13 4.76 -18.35
C VAL A 247 -10.59 4.88 -17.89
N MET A 248 -10.97 4.26 -16.78
CA MET A 248 -12.35 4.30 -16.28
C MET A 248 -12.78 5.61 -15.58
N THR A 249 -11.87 6.59 -15.41
CA THR A 249 -12.22 7.88 -14.82
C THR A 249 -12.56 8.98 -15.82
N GLY A 250 -12.55 8.71 -17.11
CA GLY A 250 -12.69 9.71 -18.15
C GLY A 250 -13.72 9.44 -19.23
N ASN A 251 -14.95 9.04 -18.94
CA ASN A 251 -16.07 9.26 -19.87
C ASN A 251 -17.44 9.02 -19.21
N LYS A 252 -17.88 9.96 -18.39
CA LYS A 252 -19.33 10.16 -18.20
C LYS A 252 -19.84 10.86 -19.46
N LYS A 253 -20.31 10.11 -20.44
CA LYS A 253 -21.19 10.65 -21.47
C LYS A 253 -22.43 11.20 -20.80
N LYS A 254 -22.64 12.53 -20.98
CA LYS A 254 -23.93 13.20 -20.72
C LYS A 254 -24.99 12.57 -21.62
N PHE A 255 -26.05 12.11 -21.02
CA PHE A 255 -27.37 12.08 -21.60
C PHE A 255 -28.24 13.07 -20.85
#